data_414a2fe088e3daa1aa4982fe585b32f9
#
_entry.id   414a2fe088e3daa1aa4982fe585b32f9
#
_cell.length_a   1.000
_cell.length_b   1.000
_cell.length_c   1.000
_cell.angle_alpha   90.00
_cell.angle_beta   90.00
_cell.angle_gamma   90.00
#
_symmetry.space_group_name_H-M   'P 1'
#
loop_
_entity.id
_entity.type
_entity.pdbx_description
1 polymer ?
#
loop_
_entity_poly.entity_id
_entity_poly.type
_entity_poly.pdbx_seq_one_letter_code
_entity_poly.pdbx_strand_id
1 'polypeptide(L)'
;DINSYANPISQKERIMISEDNGYYKIVQNIAKEDDIIPEKWVYFKSTSLPDRAAAITTGKHLAEIVQKVCDTHGYGKWPKQKMPPEEELDKAEKLVKTFLTEFFSKIDAYKDALSNDPSEISDKRDKTHVKKWGLLFKPMPQVALADTILYLKEESDLDTNAIYRQINKIDWSWGSGSQFEGMVLTTDGTILTGSKIQKRLTSMIICWVLGKSKFVSTVGEDAFNKLTKDWRTTTNRKGDFPEVIYK
;
A
#
# COMPACT_ATOMS: atom_id res chain seq x y z
N ASP A 1 16.12 -26.06 -34.58
CA ASP A 1 15.21 -25.19 -33.78
C ASP A 1 15.54 -25.28 -32.30
N ILE A 2 16.59 -24.57 -31.87
CA ILE A 2 17.05 -24.54 -30.46
C ILE A 2 16.21 -23.54 -29.62
N ASN A 3 15.41 -22.70 -30.24
CA ASN A 3 14.61 -21.66 -29.57
C ASN A 3 13.21 -22.06 -29.11
N SER A 4 12.77 -23.30 -29.35
CA SER A 4 11.40 -23.75 -28.97
C SER A 4 11.27 -24.20 -27.50
N TYR A 5 12.35 -24.20 -26.72
CA TYR A 5 12.36 -24.59 -25.31
C TYR A 5 12.75 -23.49 -24.32
N ALA A 6 12.95 -22.26 -24.79
CA ALA A 6 13.10 -21.14 -23.87
C ALA A 6 11.72 -20.84 -23.26
N ASN A 7 11.42 -21.41 -22.10
CA ASN A 7 10.33 -20.89 -21.29
C ASN A 7 10.50 -19.37 -21.16
N PRO A 8 9.50 -18.58 -21.55
CA PRO A 8 9.62 -17.14 -21.41
C PRO A 8 9.89 -16.83 -19.93
N ILE A 9 10.99 -16.11 -19.67
CA ILE A 9 11.35 -15.63 -18.34
C ILE A 9 10.10 -15.03 -17.73
N SER A 10 9.61 -15.63 -16.65
CA SER A 10 8.39 -15.18 -15.99
C SER A 10 8.58 -13.72 -15.57
N GLN A 11 7.48 -12.98 -15.44
CA GLN A 11 7.53 -11.59 -14.93
C GLN A 11 8.18 -11.53 -13.53
N LYS A 12 8.15 -12.63 -12.78
CA LYS A 12 8.84 -12.91 -11.53
C LYS A 12 10.36 -12.85 -11.67
N GLU A 13 10.89 -13.58 -12.64
CA GLU A 13 12.33 -13.60 -12.93
C GLU A 13 12.77 -12.24 -13.47
N ARG A 14 11.92 -11.53 -14.24
CA ARG A 14 12.21 -10.15 -14.69
C ARG A 14 12.26 -9.16 -13.51
N ILE A 15 11.42 -9.31 -12.50
CA ILE A 15 11.46 -8.48 -11.28
C ILE A 15 12.71 -8.82 -10.44
N MET A 16 13.06 -10.11 -10.36
CA MET A 16 14.26 -10.59 -9.65
C MET A 16 15.55 -10.31 -10.40
N ILE A 17 15.52 -10.28 -11.74
CA ILE A 17 16.67 -10.13 -12.65
C ILE A 17 16.78 -8.68 -13.18
N SER A 18 15.84 -7.79 -12.87
CA SER A 18 15.95 -6.38 -13.28
C SER A 18 17.06 -5.68 -12.46
N GLU A 19 18.28 -6.13 -12.71
CA GLU A 19 19.51 -5.52 -12.16
C GLU A 19 19.63 -4.04 -12.53
N ASP A 20 18.87 -3.59 -13.54
CA ASP A 20 18.91 -2.23 -14.08
C ASP A 20 17.87 -1.28 -13.50
N ASN A 21 17.08 -1.68 -12.48
CA ASN A 21 16.07 -0.83 -11.89
C ASN A 21 16.37 -0.49 -10.42
N GLY A 22 16.69 0.78 -10.14
CA GLY A 22 17.06 1.25 -8.81
C GLY A 22 16.01 0.94 -7.72
N TYR A 23 14.72 1.01 -8.03
CA TYR A 23 13.68 0.70 -7.05
C TYR A 23 13.65 -0.77 -6.66
N TYR A 24 13.82 -1.67 -7.63
CA TYR A 24 13.92 -3.12 -7.35
C TYR A 24 15.21 -3.47 -6.62
N LYS A 25 16.32 -2.77 -6.93
CA LYS A 25 17.57 -2.95 -6.21
C LYS A 25 17.40 -2.62 -4.72
N ILE A 26 16.74 -1.51 -4.39
CA ILE A 26 16.44 -1.14 -3.01
C ILE A 26 15.57 -2.23 -2.34
N VAL A 27 14.51 -2.72 -3.02
CA VAL A 27 13.67 -3.80 -2.48
C VAL A 27 14.48 -5.06 -2.18
N GLN A 28 15.38 -5.46 -3.08
CA GLN A 28 16.24 -6.63 -2.90
C GLN A 28 17.20 -6.45 -1.71
N ASN A 29 17.79 -5.26 -1.57
CA ASN A 29 18.69 -4.96 -0.46
C ASN A 29 17.93 -5.06 0.87
N ILE A 30 16.78 -4.40 0.99
CA ILE A 30 15.94 -4.40 2.20
C ILE A 30 15.48 -5.82 2.57
N ALA A 31 15.04 -6.61 1.59
CA ALA A 31 14.59 -7.98 1.84
C ALA A 31 15.71 -8.92 2.28
N LYS A 32 16.95 -8.67 1.84
CA LYS A 32 18.14 -9.47 2.25
C LYS A 32 18.65 -9.13 3.64
N GLU A 33 18.51 -7.88 4.06
CA GLU A 33 19.01 -7.43 5.37
C GLU A 33 18.13 -7.91 6.54
N ASP A 34 16.92 -8.43 6.25
CA ASP A 34 15.96 -9.02 7.21
C ASP A 34 15.48 -8.08 8.35
N ASP A 35 15.98 -6.84 8.42
CA ASP A 35 15.77 -5.94 9.56
C ASP A 35 14.40 -5.24 9.56
N ILE A 36 13.81 -5.01 8.36
CA ILE A 36 12.57 -4.23 8.20
C ILE A 36 11.41 -5.12 7.81
N ILE A 37 11.58 -5.86 6.73
CA ILE A 37 10.64 -6.86 6.23
C ILE A 37 11.43 -8.06 5.69
N PRO A 38 11.56 -9.14 6.45
CA PRO A 38 12.25 -10.35 6.03
C PRO A 38 11.73 -10.89 4.70
N GLU A 39 12.62 -11.46 3.89
CA GLU A 39 12.29 -11.98 2.55
C GLU A 39 11.09 -12.94 2.57
N LYS A 40 10.96 -13.77 3.62
CA LYS A 40 9.83 -14.69 3.79
C LYS A 40 8.45 -14.01 3.81
N TRP A 41 8.39 -12.71 4.10
CA TRP A 41 7.16 -11.91 4.12
C TRP A 41 6.84 -11.23 2.79
N VAL A 42 7.73 -11.35 1.80
CA VAL A 42 7.59 -10.75 0.47
C VAL A 42 7.39 -11.83 -0.59
N TYR A 43 6.29 -11.77 -1.33
CA TYR A 43 6.01 -12.71 -2.38
C TYR A 43 6.63 -12.26 -3.71
N PHE A 44 7.75 -12.87 -4.09
CA PHE A 44 8.47 -12.55 -5.33
C PHE A 44 8.02 -13.37 -6.54
N LYS A 45 7.19 -14.40 -6.35
CA LYS A 45 6.82 -15.35 -7.43
C LYS A 45 5.83 -14.80 -8.45
N SER A 46 5.11 -13.72 -8.15
CA SER A 46 4.09 -13.13 -9.02
C SER A 46 3.85 -11.68 -8.65
N THR A 47 3.25 -10.91 -9.57
CA THR A 47 2.78 -9.55 -9.33
C THR A 47 1.48 -9.48 -8.55
N SER A 48 0.76 -10.60 -8.44
CA SER A 48 -0.42 -10.74 -7.59
C SER A 48 -0.10 -11.59 -6.37
N LEU A 49 -0.68 -11.26 -5.23
CA LEU A 49 -0.52 -12.01 -3.99
C LEU A 49 -1.65 -13.04 -3.90
N PRO A 50 -1.35 -14.35 -4.00
CA PRO A 50 -2.35 -15.38 -3.81
C PRO A 50 -2.97 -15.32 -2.40
N ASP A 51 -4.24 -15.68 -2.26
CA ASP A 51 -4.94 -15.60 -0.96
C ASP A 51 -4.28 -16.48 0.10
N ARG A 52 -3.73 -17.63 -0.29
CA ARG A 52 -3.03 -18.56 0.61
C ARG A 52 -1.52 -18.31 0.74
N ALA A 53 -0.97 -17.23 0.17
CA ALA A 53 0.46 -16.98 0.28
C ALA A 53 0.82 -16.57 1.72
N ALA A 54 1.87 -17.17 2.26
CA ALA A 54 2.45 -16.83 3.55
C ALA A 54 3.35 -15.59 3.42
N ALA A 55 2.79 -14.46 2.96
CA ALA A 55 3.52 -13.22 2.74
C ALA A 55 2.59 -12.01 2.96
N ILE A 56 3.11 -10.88 3.36
CA ILE A 56 2.33 -9.65 3.60
C ILE A 56 2.10 -8.90 2.28
N THR A 57 3.09 -8.85 1.41
CA THR A 57 3.11 -8.05 0.19
C THR A 57 3.78 -8.80 -0.96
N THR A 58 3.80 -8.19 -2.16
CA THR A 58 4.62 -8.69 -3.27
C THR A 58 5.81 -7.79 -3.52
N GLY A 59 6.87 -8.32 -4.11
CA GLY A 59 8.04 -7.52 -4.50
C GLY A 59 7.66 -6.35 -5.41
N LYS A 60 6.69 -6.53 -6.32
CA LYS A 60 6.18 -5.46 -7.18
C LYS A 60 5.57 -4.31 -6.38
N HIS A 61 4.66 -4.59 -5.46
CA HIS A 61 3.97 -3.54 -4.70
C HIS A 61 4.90 -2.87 -3.69
N LEU A 62 5.87 -3.62 -3.15
CA LEU A 62 6.93 -3.03 -2.34
C LEU A 62 7.77 -2.05 -3.17
N ALA A 63 8.11 -2.40 -4.44
CA ALA A 63 8.78 -1.49 -5.35
C ALA A 63 7.93 -0.26 -5.72
N GLU A 64 6.62 -0.40 -5.83
CA GLU A 64 5.71 0.75 -6.00
C GLU A 64 5.72 1.69 -4.78
N ILE A 65 5.79 1.15 -3.57
CA ILE A 65 5.95 1.95 -2.35
C ILE A 65 7.31 2.64 -2.35
N VAL A 66 8.39 1.91 -2.64
CA VAL A 66 9.76 2.47 -2.77
C VAL A 66 9.78 3.62 -3.76
N GLN A 67 9.19 3.42 -4.95
CA GLN A 67 9.10 4.47 -5.96
C GLN A 67 8.40 5.72 -5.42
N LYS A 68 7.27 5.58 -4.71
CA LYS A 68 6.54 6.71 -4.13
C LYS A 68 7.37 7.48 -3.10
N VAL A 69 8.09 6.78 -2.24
CA VAL A 69 9.02 7.41 -1.29
C VAL A 69 10.11 8.18 -2.04
N CYS A 70 10.68 7.58 -3.08
CA CYS A 70 11.69 8.23 -3.92
C CYS A 70 11.13 9.47 -4.64
N ASP A 71 9.94 9.35 -5.25
CA ASP A 71 9.26 10.45 -5.96
C ASP A 71 9.04 11.64 -5.04
N THR A 72 8.55 11.41 -3.83
CA THR A 72 8.29 12.42 -2.80
C THR A 72 9.57 13.18 -2.40
N HIS A 73 10.71 12.50 -2.35
CA HIS A 73 11.98 13.09 -1.94
C HIS A 73 12.89 13.52 -3.12
N GLY A 74 12.34 13.59 -4.33
CA GLY A 74 13.05 14.09 -5.51
C GLY A 74 13.95 13.06 -6.23
N TYR A 75 13.91 11.79 -5.83
CA TYR A 75 14.63 10.69 -6.49
C TYR A 75 13.75 9.91 -7.50
N GLY A 76 12.61 10.44 -7.90
CA GLY A 76 11.56 9.72 -8.62
C GLY A 76 11.72 9.63 -10.14
N LYS A 77 12.82 10.10 -10.72
CA LYS A 77 12.96 10.16 -12.20
C LYS A 77 13.97 9.15 -12.74
N TRP A 78 14.16 8.04 -12.05
CA TRP A 78 15.08 7.03 -12.56
C TRP A 78 14.49 6.29 -13.76
N PRO A 79 15.29 6.17 -14.85
CA PRO A 79 14.88 5.38 -16.00
C PRO A 79 14.66 3.92 -15.59
N LYS A 80 13.61 3.28 -16.13
CA LYS A 80 13.24 1.89 -15.78
C LYS A 80 14.32 0.84 -16.14
N GLN A 81 15.29 1.21 -16.98
CA GLN A 81 16.32 0.31 -17.52
C GLN A 81 17.71 0.85 -17.32
N LYS A 82 17.91 1.73 -16.36
CA LYS A 82 19.23 2.28 -16.05
C LYS A 82 19.38 2.45 -14.54
N MET A 83 20.42 1.85 -13.99
CA MET A 83 20.75 2.02 -12.58
C MET A 83 21.13 3.48 -12.32
N PRO A 84 20.57 4.11 -11.27
CA PRO A 84 21.03 5.42 -10.83
C PRO A 84 22.48 5.37 -10.33
N PRO A 85 23.16 6.53 -10.21
CA PRO A 85 24.44 6.59 -9.54
C PRO A 85 24.38 5.99 -8.12
N GLU A 86 25.45 5.30 -7.72
CA GLU A 86 25.52 4.58 -6.43
C GLU A 86 25.22 5.52 -5.24
N GLU A 87 25.83 6.71 -5.23
CA GLU A 87 25.58 7.70 -4.18
C GLU A 87 24.10 8.13 -4.07
N GLU A 88 23.43 8.24 -5.22
CA GLU A 88 22.01 8.59 -5.27
C GLU A 88 21.14 7.41 -4.79
N LEU A 89 21.48 6.19 -5.20
CA LEU A 89 20.84 4.97 -4.76
C LEU A 89 20.95 4.80 -3.24
N ASP A 90 22.14 4.99 -2.67
CA ASP A 90 22.37 4.87 -1.23
C ASP A 90 21.58 5.90 -0.42
N LYS A 91 21.49 7.15 -0.90
CA LYS A 91 20.68 8.19 -0.25
C LYS A 91 19.20 7.85 -0.28
N ALA A 92 18.69 7.42 -1.42
CA ALA A 92 17.32 7.01 -1.58
C ALA A 92 17.00 5.77 -0.73
N GLU A 93 17.90 4.78 -0.68
CA GLU A 93 17.73 3.59 0.15
C GLU A 93 17.61 3.92 1.65
N LYS A 94 18.41 4.85 2.17
CA LYS A 94 18.30 5.32 3.56
C LYS A 94 16.93 5.93 3.87
N LEU A 95 16.41 6.76 2.97
CA LEU A 95 15.06 7.35 3.10
C LEU A 95 13.98 6.28 3.09
N VAL A 96 14.08 5.35 2.14
CA VAL A 96 13.16 4.22 2.02
C VAL A 96 13.19 3.34 3.27
N LYS A 97 14.38 3.01 3.79
CA LYS A 97 14.54 2.23 5.03
C LYS A 97 13.87 2.92 6.20
N THR A 98 14.07 4.23 6.36
CA THR A 98 13.40 5.01 7.41
C THR A 98 11.88 4.95 7.29
N PHE A 99 11.34 5.18 6.09
CA PHE A 99 9.91 5.11 5.84
C PHE A 99 9.34 3.71 6.12
N LEU A 100 9.95 2.66 5.57
CA LEU A 100 9.46 1.29 5.72
C LEU A 100 9.57 0.78 7.15
N THR A 101 10.62 1.18 7.90
CA THR A 101 10.73 0.88 9.33
C THR A 101 9.53 1.44 10.09
N GLU A 102 9.17 2.70 9.85
CA GLU A 102 7.97 3.28 10.47
C GLU A 102 6.69 2.60 9.99
N PHE A 103 6.56 2.36 8.69
CA PHE A 103 5.39 1.75 8.07
C PHE A 103 5.07 0.38 8.66
N PHE A 104 6.08 -0.48 8.78
CA PHE A 104 5.87 -1.83 9.30
C PHE A 104 5.86 -1.92 10.82
N SER A 105 6.50 -0.99 11.54
CA SER A 105 6.53 -1.01 13.00
C SER A 105 5.42 -0.22 13.69
N LYS A 106 4.88 0.83 13.04
CA LYS A 106 3.84 1.70 13.63
C LYS A 106 2.42 1.36 13.21
N ILE A 107 2.22 0.56 12.15
CA ILE A 107 0.91 0.04 11.77
C ILE A 107 0.69 -1.27 12.53
N ASP A 108 -0.27 -1.28 13.46
CA ASP A 108 -0.53 -2.40 14.36
C ASP A 108 -0.72 -3.73 13.64
N ALA A 109 -1.39 -3.72 12.49
CA ALA A 109 -1.60 -4.91 11.67
C ALA A 109 -0.29 -5.56 11.21
N TYR A 110 0.67 -4.75 10.77
CA TYR A 110 1.95 -5.26 10.28
C TYR A 110 2.87 -5.64 11.43
N LYS A 111 2.89 -4.85 12.50
CA LYS A 111 3.63 -5.17 13.72
C LYS A 111 3.18 -6.51 14.29
N ASP A 112 1.87 -6.73 14.39
CA ASP A 112 1.30 -8.01 14.83
C ASP A 112 1.68 -9.15 13.88
N ALA A 113 1.53 -8.95 12.58
CA ALA A 113 1.87 -9.95 11.58
C ALA A 113 3.34 -10.38 11.64
N LEU A 114 4.27 -9.42 11.66
CA LEU A 114 5.72 -9.68 11.69
C LEU A 114 6.19 -10.35 12.98
N SER A 115 5.39 -10.28 14.05
CA SER A 115 5.67 -10.96 15.34
C SER A 115 5.17 -12.41 15.38
N ASN A 116 4.44 -12.86 14.36
CA ASN A 116 3.81 -14.18 14.28
C ASN A 116 4.42 -15.06 13.17
N ASP A 117 3.87 -16.26 12.98
CA ASP A 117 4.29 -17.13 11.88
C ASP A 117 3.68 -16.67 10.54
N PRO A 118 4.45 -16.65 9.43
CA PRO A 118 3.92 -16.30 8.12
C PRO A 118 2.72 -17.13 7.65
N SER A 119 2.57 -18.37 8.10
CA SER A 119 1.44 -19.23 7.74
C SER A 119 0.09 -18.68 8.20
N GLU A 120 0.06 -17.87 9.28
CA GLU A 120 -1.16 -17.26 9.81
C GLU A 120 -1.71 -16.10 8.95
N ILE A 121 -0.91 -15.58 8.04
CA ILE A 121 -1.29 -14.43 7.21
C ILE A 121 -2.42 -14.77 6.23
N SER A 122 -2.48 -16.00 5.74
CA SER A 122 -3.55 -16.43 4.86
C SER A 122 -4.93 -16.25 5.50
N ASP A 123 -5.05 -16.58 6.78
CA ASP A 123 -6.29 -16.45 7.53
C ASP A 123 -6.67 -14.98 7.79
N LYS A 124 -5.66 -14.11 7.97
CA LYS A 124 -5.88 -12.66 8.12
C LYS A 124 -6.41 -12.02 6.83
N ARG A 125 -6.15 -12.64 5.66
CA ARG A 125 -6.63 -12.20 4.34
C ARG A 125 -7.93 -12.85 3.89
N ASP A 126 -8.48 -13.76 4.66
CA ASP A 126 -9.70 -14.46 4.27
C ASP A 126 -10.91 -13.51 4.35
N LYS A 127 -11.58 -13.32 3.22
CA LYS A 127 -12.80 -12.49 3.11
C LYS A 127 -14.02 -13.10 3.77
N THR A 128 -14.00 -14.41 4.01
CA THR A 128 -15.12 -15.14 4.63
C THR A 128 -15.24 -14.86 6.12
N HIS A 129 -14.15 -14.38 6.73
CA HIS A 129 -14.11 -13.98 8.12
C HIS A 129 -13.81 -12.49 8.19
N VAL A 130 -14.75 -11.70 8.70
CA VAL A 130 -14.56 -10.26 8.94
C VAL A 130 -13.41 -10.06 9.93
N LYS A 131 -12.20 -9.88 9.42
CA LYS A 131 -11.00 -9.63 10.23
C LYS A 131 -10.71 -8.14 10.27
N LYS A 132 -10.42 -7.62 11.45
CA LYS A 132 -10.18 -6.20 11.73
C LYS A 132 -9.21 -5.53 10.75
N TRP A 133 -8.22 -6.24 10.24
CA TRP A 133 -7.15 -5.71 9.39
C TRP A 133 -7.06 -6.35 8.00
N GLY A 134 -8.07 -7.13 7.61
CA GLY A 134 -7.99 -7.95 6.39
C GLY A 134 -7.60 -7.20 5.13
N LEU A 135 -8.08 -5.96 4.97
CA LEU A 135 -7.79 -5.14 3.80
C LEU A 135 -6.31 -4.68 3.75
N LEU A 136 -5.66 -4.48 4.90
CA LEU A 136 -4.23 -4.10 4.98
C LEU A 136 -3.27 -5.18 4.47
N PHE A 137 -3.71 -6.44 4.42
CA PHE A 137 -2.93 -7.54 3.85
C PHE A 137 -3.15 -7.74 2.35
N LYS A 138 -3.71 -6.74 1.67
CA LYS A 138 -3.85 -6.71 0.21
C LYS A 138 -2.93 -5.64 -0.38
N PRO A 139 -2.22 -5.96 -1.47
CA PRO A 139 -1.16 -5.09 -1.98
C PRO A 139 -1.61 -3.68 -2.38
N MET A 140 -2.72 -3.51 -3.09
CA MET A 140 -3.19 -2.19 -3.52
C MET A 140 -3.51 -1.25 -2.35
N PRO A 141 -4.21 -1.69 -1.28
CA PRO A 141 -4.38 -0.89 -0.07
C PRO A 141 -3.06 -0.48 0.61
N GLN A 142 -2.03 -1.31 0.58
CA GLN A 142 -0.71 -0.97 1.12
C GLN A 142 -0.09 0.21 0.38
N VAL A 143 -0.15 0.20 -0.96
CA VAL A 143 0.37 1.29 -1.79
C VAL A 143 -0.44 2.59 -1.55
N ALA A 144 -1.77 2.49 -1.46
CA ALA A 144 -2.63 3.63 -1.15
C ALA A 144 -2.34 4.21 0.23
N LEU A 145 -2.08 3.35 1.21
CA LEU A 145 -1.73 3.74 2.58
C LEU A 145 -0.36 4.43 2.64
N ALA A 146 0.64 3.91 1.94
CA ALA A 146 1.95 4.56 1.83
C ALA A 146 1.83 5.95 1.19
N ASP A 147 1.06 6.08 0.10
CA ASP A 147 0.74 7.35 -0.55
C ASP A 147 0.08 8.35 0.43
N THR A 148 -0.87 7.86 1.22
CA THR A 148 -1.55 8.65 2.26
C THR A 148 -0.57 9.17 3.30
N ILE A 149 0.30 8.30 3.85
CA ILE A 149 1.25 8.68 4.90
C ILE A 149 2.24 9.71 4.38
N LEU A 150 2.78 9.52 3.17
CA LEU A 150 3.68 10.47 2.53
C LEU A 150 3.00 11.83 2.36
N TYR A 151 1.80 11.85 1.77
CA TYR A 151 1.03 13.07 1.60
C TYR A 151 0.76 13.80 2.93
N LEU A 152 0.32 13.08 3.97
CA LEU A 152 0.01 13.68 5.26
C LEU A 152 1.26 14.23 5.99
N LYS A 153 2.41 13.59 5.81
CA LYS A 153 3.68 14.08 6.36
C LYS A 153 4.13 15.39 5.72
N GLU A 154 3.82 15.61 4.44
CA GLU A 154 4.20 16.81 3.70
C GLU A 154 3.17 17.93 3.83
N GLU A 155 1.88 17.62 3.70
CA GLU A 155 0.83 18.59 3.49
C GLU A 155 -0.03 18.87 4.74
N SER A 156 0.15 18.11 5.83
CA SER A 156 -0.59 18.34 7.07
C SER A 156 0.31 18.76 8.23
N ASP A 157 -0.27 19.45 9.22
CA ASP A 157 0.37 19.82 10.49
C ASP A 157 0.30 18.69 11.54
N LEU A 158 -0.12 17.48 11.16
CA LEU A 158 -0.12 16.32 12.04
C LEU A 158 1.31 15.79 12.25
N ASP A 159 1.66 15.55 13.50
CA ASP A 159 2.89 14.80 13.75
C ASP A 159 2.78 13.36 13.26
N THR A 160 3.91 12.77 12.92
CA THR A 160 3.98 11.41 12.37
C THR A 160 3.27 10.38 13.24
N ASN A 161 3.36 10.46 14.57
CA ASN A 161 2.70 9.51 15.47
C ASN A 161 1.18 9.71 15.48
N ALA A 162 0.70 10.95 15.34
CA ALA A 162 -0.73 11.22 15.20
C ALA A 162 -1.29 10.60 13.93
N ILE A 163 -0.58 10.68 12.79
CA ILE A 163 -0.97 10.03 11.54
C ILE A 163 -1.15 8.53 11.74
N TYR A 164 -0.14 7.84 12.27
CA TYR A 164 -0.22 6.39 12.49
C TYR A 164 -1.30 6.00 13.51
N ARG A 165 -1.49 6.80 14.58
CA ARG A 165 -2.57 6.57 15.56
C ARG A 165 -3.96 6.64 14.91
N GLN A 166 -4.21 7.58 14.01
CA GLN A 166 -5.49 7.67 13.32
C GLN A 166 -5.67 6.50 12.35
N ILE A 167 -4.64 6.13 11.60
CA ILE A 167 -4.68 4.98 10.69
C ILE A 167 -5.00 3.68 11.45
N ASN A 168 -4.41 3.46 12.61
CA ASN A 168 -4.63 2.26 13.43
C ASN A 168 -6.05 2.18 14.04
N LYS A 169 -6.76 3.31 14.15
CA LYS A 169 -8.16 3.33 14.58
C LYS A 169 -9.14 2.93 13.49
N ILE A 170 -8.79 3.11 12.20
CA ILE A 170 -9.67 2.78 11.08
C ILE A 170 -10.01 1.29 11.11
N ASP A 171 -11.29 0.96 10.93
CA ASP A 171 -11.72 -0.42 10.73
C ASP A 171 -11.34 -0.89 9.33
N TRP A 172 -10.25 -1.64 9.21
CA TRP A 172 -9.76 -2.22 7.96
C TRP A 172 -10.40 -3.58 7.66
N SER A 173 -11.55 -3.87 8.24
CA SER A 173 -12.24 -5.13 7.96
C SER A 173 -12.61 -5.24 6.48
N TRP A 174 -12.50 -6.45 5.96
CA TRP A 174 -12.77 -6.77 4.58
C TRP A 174 -13.95 -7.75 4.50
N GLY A 175 -14.91 -7.46 3.62
CA GLY A 175 -16.11 -8.27 3.45
C GLY A 175 -17.36 -7.41 3.28
N SER A 176 -18.51 -8.07 3.24
CA SER A 176 -19.82 -7.42 3.16
C SER A 176 -20.07 -6.56 4.40
N GLY A 177 -20.59 -5.35 4.18
CA GLY A 177 -20.84 -4.39 5.25
C GLY A 177 -19.61 -3.58 5.70
N SER A 178 -18.45 -3.81 5.08
CA SER A 178 -17.26 -2.98 5.30
C SER A 178 -17.53 -1.53 4.89
N GLN A 179 -16.89 -0.56 5.60
CA GLN A 179 -16.95 0.85 5.22
C GLN A 179 -16.31 1.15 3.84
N PHE A 180 -15.58 0.20 3.27
CA PHE A 180 -14.98 0.27 1.95
C PHE A 180 -15.89 -0.24 0.83
N GLU A 181 -17.05 -0.84 1.17
CA GLU A 181 -18.00 -1.38 0.20
C GLU A 181 -18.56 -0.28 -0.72
N GLY A 182 -18.62 -0.59 -2.02
CA GLY A 182 -19.01 0.32 -3.07
C GLY A 182 -17.93 1.27 -3.53
N MET A 183 -16.93 1.57 -2.72
CA MET A 183 -15.82 2.48 -3.07
C MET A 183 -14.55 1.73 -3.53
N VAL A 184 -14.20 0.70 -2.82
CA VAL A 184 -12.97 -0.10 -2.99
C VAL A 184 -13.29 -1.59 -3.10
N LEU A 185 -14.39 -2.00 -2.49
CA LEU A 185 -14.91 -3.36 -2.50
C LEU A 185 -16.25 -3.39 -3.23
N THR A 186 -16.51 -4.48 -3.93
CA THR A 186 -17.87 -4.83 -4.38
C THR A 186 -18.70 -5.34 -3.21
N THR A 187 -20.00 -5.50 -3.40
CA THR A 187 -20.94 -6.02 -2.36
C THR A 187 -20.63 -7.46 -1.92
N ASP A 188 -19.98 -8.24 -2.79
CA ASP A 188 -19.49 -9.60 -2.47
C ASP A 188 -18.08 -9.61 -1.85
N GLY A 189 -17.52 -8.42 -1.55
CA GLY A 189 -16.20 -8.25 -0.94
C GLY A 189 -15.03 -8.42 -1.92
N THR A 190 -15.25 -8.44 -3.23
CA THR A 190 -14.15 -8.44 -4.20
C THR A 190 -13.48 -7.07 -4.25
N ILE A 191 -12.14 -7.04 -4.19
CA ILE A 191 -11.39 -5.79 -4.27
C ILE A 191 -11.40 -5.28 -5.71
N LEU A 192 -11.88 -4.05 -5.88
CA LEU A 192 -11.75 -3.33 -7.13
C LEU A 192 -10.27 -2.92 -7.32
N THR A 193 -9.77 -3.02 -8.53
CA THR A 193 -8.36 -2.75 -8.86
C THR A 193 -8.20 -1.59 -9.83
N GLY A 194 -6.97 -1.09 -9.95
CA GLY A 194 -6.59 -0.02 -10.87
C GLY A 194 -6.28 1.31 -10.19
N SER A 195 -5.55 2.16 -10.90
CA SER A 195 -5.03 3.43 -10.38
C SER A 195 -6.12 4.39 -9.88
N LYS A 196 -7.31 4.37 -10.52
CA LYS A 196 -8.46 5.18 -10.08
C LYS A 196 -8.96 4.74 -8.70
N ILE A 197 -9.03 3.44 -8.45
CA ILE A 197 -9.48 2.89 -7.16
C ILE A 197 -8.43 3.16 -6.08
N GLN A 198 -7.15 2.98 -6.39
CA GLN A 198 -6.07 3.31 -5.48
C GLN A 198 -6.11 4.79 -5.07
N LYS A 199 -6.21 5.74 -6.01
CA LYS A 199 -6.35 7.17 -5.72
C LYS A 199 -7.58 7.48 -4.88
N ARG A 200 -8.70 6.80 -5.15
CA ARG A 200 -9.93 6.94 -4.37
C ARG A 200 -9.69 6.50 -2.92
N LEU A 201 -9.07 5.33 -2.71
CA LEU A 201 -8.74 4.84 -1.37
C LEU A 201 -7.79 5.80 -0.65
N THR A 202 -6.75 6.30 -1.30
CA THR A 202 -5.86 7.34 -0.75
C THR A 202 -6.67 8.56 -0.26
N SER A 203 -7.56 9.10 -1.10
CA SER A 203 -8.40 10.25 -0.72
C SER A 203 -9.35 9.95 0.45
N MET A 204 -9.92 8.74 0.51
CA MET A 204 -10.75 8.29 1.63
C MET A 204 -9.96 8.29 2.93
N ILE A 205 -8.77 7.69 2.92
CA ILE A 205 -7.94 7.59 4.14
C ILE A 205 -7.50 8.98 4.60
N ILE A 206 -7.06 9.85 3.68
CA ILE A 206 -6.70 11.24 4.01
C ILE A 206 -7.90 11.95 4.67
N CYS A 207 -9.09 11.84 4.09
CA CYS A 207 -10.30 12.46 4.63
C CYS A 207 -10.64 11.92 6.03
N TRP A 208 -10.49 10.64 6.25
CA TRP A 208 -10.75 10.01 7.55
C TRP A 208 -9.70 10.37 8.61
N VAL A 209 -8.44 10.47 8.23
CA VAL A 209 -7.36 10.85 9.16
C VAL A 209 -7.46 12.33 9.57
N LEU A 210 -7.75 13.21 8.61
CA LEU A 210 -7.88 14.65 8.87
C LEU A 210 -9.24 15.05 9.46
N GLY A 211 -10.30 14.31 9.13
CA GLY A 211 -11.68 14.76 9.28
C GLY A 211 -12.09 15.77 8.20
N LYS A 212 -13.42 15.91 7.96
CA LYS A 212 -13.97 16.73 6.86
C LYS A 212 -13.41 18.16 6.83
N SER A 213 -13.48 18.87 7.95
CA SER A 213 -13.10 20.30 8.01
C SER A 213 -11.64 20.50 7.62
N LYS A 214 -10.73 19.69 8.18
CA LYS A 214 -9.31 19.75 7.89
C LYS A 214 -8.97 19.23 6.50
N PHE A 215 -9.68 18.22 6.01
CA PHE A 215 -9.53 17.76 4.63
C PHE A 215 -9.86 18.88 3.64
N VAL A 216 -10.96 19.60 3.83
CA VAL A 216 -11.36 20.72 2.96
C VAL A 216 -10.31 21.84 3.00
N SER A 217 -9.77 22.18 4.16
CA SER A 217 -8.75 23.23 4.27
C SER A 217 -7.38 22.83 3.71
N THR A 218 -7.01 21.55 3.74
CA THR A 218 -5.69 21.05 3.29
C THR A 218 -5.71 20.61 1.83
N VAL A 219 -6.75 19.84 1.42
CA VAL A 219 -6.82 19.25 0.08
C VAL A 219 -7.70 20.07 -0.86
N GLY A 220 -8.69 20.76 -0.33
CA GLY A 220 -9.64 21.60 -1.07
C GLY A 220 -11.06 21.06 -1.09
N GLU A 221 -12.02 21.98 -1.24
CA GLU A 221 -13.45 21.68 -1.29
C GLU A 221 -13.82 20.84 -2.52
N ASP A 222 -13.20 21.11 -3.68
CA ASP A 222 -13.44 20.34 -4.91
C ASP A 222 -13.05 18.86 -4.75
N ALA A 223 -11.97 18.58 -4.01
CA ALA A 223 -11.55 17.22 -3.73
C ALA A 223 -12.57 16.50 -2.83
N PHE A 224 -13.12 17.19 -1.82
CA PHE A 224 -14.17 16.64 -0.96
C PHE A 224 -15.46 16.40 -1.73
N ASN A 225 -15.89 17.35 -2.57
CA ASN A 225 -17.07 17.23 -3.41
C ASN A 225 -16.95 16.08 -4.39
N LYS A 226 -15.76 15.89 -4.99
CA LYS A 226 -15.48 14.74 -5.86
C LYS A 226 -15.55 13.42 -5.10
N LEU A 227 -14.93 13.34 -3.91
CA LEU A 227 -14.98 12.14 -3.07
C LEU A 227 -16.43 11.79 -2.69
N THR A 228 -17.21 12.79 -2.28
CA THR A 228 -18.64 12.64 -1.95
C THR A 228 -19.47 12.20 -3.16
N LYS A 229 -19.20 12.78 -4.35
CA LYS A 229 -19.86 12.38 -5.60
C LYS A 229 -19.55 10.94 -5.97
N ASP A 230 -18.27 10.55 -5.89
CA ASP A 230 -17.83 9.17 -6.16
C ASP A 230 -18.53 8.20 -5.19
N TRP A 231 -18.58 8.54 -3.91
CA TRP A 231 -19.25 7.72 -2.90
C TRP A 231 -20.74 7.57 -3.17
N ARG A 232 -21.49 8.67 -3.43
CA ARG A 232 -22.93 8.62 -3.76
C ARG A 232 -23.19 7.76 -4.98
N THR A 233 -22.37 7.91 -6.02
CA THR A 233 -22.55 7.20 -7.30
C THR A 233 -22.29 5.70 -7.16
N THR A 234 -21.26 5.32 -6.40
CA THR A 234 -20.85 3.90 -6.30
C THR A 234 -21.62 3.13 -5.24
N THR A 235 -22.08 3.79 -4.19
CA THR A 235 -22.83 3.14 -3.10
C THR A 235 -24.36 3.32 -3.20
N ASN A 236 -24.82 4.13 -4.14
CA ASN A 236 -26.23 4.55 -4.26
C ASN A 236 -26.82 5.15 -2.96
N ARG A 237 -25.97 5.82 -2.17
CA ARG A 237 -26.34 6.46 -0.91
C ARG A 237 -26.50 7.98 -1.10
N LYS A 238 -27.26 8.61 -0.20
CA LYS A 238 -27.46 10.08 -0.15
C LYS A 238 -26.66 10.66 1.02
N GLY A 239 -26.36 11.96 0.95
CA GLY A 239 -25.62 12.67 2.00
C GLY A 239 -24.17 12.94 1.63
N ASP A 240 -23.37 13.42 2.57
CA ASP A 240 -21.95 13.65 2.41
C ASP A 240 -21.16 12.35 2.57
N PHE A 241 -19.89 12.37 2.16
CA PHE A 241 -18.97 11.27 2.43
C PHE A 241 -18.93 10.98 3.93
N PRO A 242 -19.10 9.72 4.35
CA PRO A 242 -19.30 9.37 5.75
C PRO A 242 -18.03 9.59 6.58
N GLU A 243 -18.24 9.83 7.87
CA GLU A 243 -17.18 9.75 8.85
C GLU A 243 -16.66 8.31 8.95
N VAL A 244 -15.42 8.19 9.40
CA VAL A 244 -14.77 6.89 9.58
C VAL A 244 -15.44 6.08 10.70
N ILE A 245 -15.59 4.79 10.48
CA ILE A 245 -15.94 3.83 11.53
C ILE A 245 -14.65 3.40 12.23
N TYR A 246 -14.56 3.68 13.50
CA TYR A 246 -13.46 3.24 14.36
C TYR A 246 -13.87 1.93 15.08
N LYS A 247 -12.91 1.02 15.17
CA LYS A 247 -13.03 -0.19 16.01
C LYS A 247 -11.86 -0.30 16.96
#